data_5448e183cb7fd4a7e8cad6dffd0da3f0
#
_entry.id   5448e183cb7fd4a7e8cad6dffd0da3f0
#
_cell.length_a   1.000
_cell.length_b   1.000
_cell.length_c   1.000
_cell.angle_alpha   90.00
_cell.angle_beta   90.00
_cell.angle_gamma   90.00
#
_symmetry.space_group_name_H-M   'P 1'
#
loop_
_entity.id
_entity.type
_entity.pdbx_description
1 polymer ?
#
loop_
_entity_poly.entity_id
_entity_poly.type
_entity_poly.pdbx_seq_one_letter_code
_entity_poly.pdbx_strand_id
1 'polypeptide(L)'
;IKKDNNYNNIISTLFLLLYFLVNGISLIIQGFTAEFTISLISESNIHNNHEFAVNLFRYVIQEGGISFSTYLVCNFSIIMWLFFSCSLLKERKPVVRCLPLIISCLKLILILLFLLSILLVIYQTQSAQILFIFIDFLNFVALILVYLCTNPNNRGIDKIACVK
;
A
#
# COMPACT_ATOMS: atom_id res chain seq x y z
N ILE A 1 -12.85 6.03 -28.72
CA ILE A 1 -13.30 6.04 -27.30
C ILE A 1 -13.16 4.64 -26.67
N LYS A 2 -13.45 3.55 -27.41
CA LYS A 2 -13.32 2.16 -26.90
C LYS A 2 -11.86 1.70 -26.69
N LYS A 3 -10.94 2.24 -27.46
CA LYS A 3 -9.52 1.86 -27.44
C LYS A 3 -8.78 2.41 -26.20
N ASP A 4 -9.11 3.62 -25.77
CA ASP A 4 -8.47 4.27 -24.61
C ASP A 4 -8.83 3.61 -23.29
N ASN A 5 -10.06 3.09 -23.16
CA ASN A 5 -10.48 2.35 -21.97
C ASN A 5 -9.72 1.03 -21.80
N ASN A 6 -9.28 0.41 -22.89
CA ASN A 6 -8.54 -0.85 -22.81
C ASN A 6 -7.11 -0.63 -22.28
N TYR A 7 -6.46 0.46 -22.68
CA TYR A 7 -5.12 0.83 -22.17
C TYR A 7 -5.16 1.12 -20.67
N ASN A 8 -6.11 1.91 -20.21
CA ASN A 8 -6.22 2.25 -18.79
C ASN A 8 -6.51 1.01 -17.92
N ASN A 9 -7.28 0.06 -18.43
CA ASN A 9 -7.51 -1.23 -17.80
C ASN A 9 -6.23 -2.04 -17.64
N ILE A 10 -5.45 -2.16 -18.72
CA ILE A 10 -4.20 -2.91 -18.70
C ILE A 10 -3.23 -2.28 -17.71
N ILE A 11 -3.04 -0.96 -17.79
CA ILE A 11 -2.13 -0.22 -16.90
C ILE A 11 -2.58 -0.35 -15.43
N SER A 12 -3.87 -0.17 -15.16
CA SER A 12 -4.44 -0.34 -13.82
C SER A 12 -4.16 -1.75 -13.28
N THR A 13 -4.43 -2.80 -14.08
CA THR A 13 -4.17 -4.19 -13.69
C THR A 13 -2.69 -4.45 -13.43
N LEU A 14 -1.80 -3.89 -14.24
CA LEU A 14 -0.35 -4.02 -14.05
C LEU A 14 0.11 -3.41 -12.72
N PHE A 15 -0.39 -2.23 -12.34
CA PHE A 15 -0.04 -1.63 -11.05
C PHE A 15 -0.59 -2.42 -9.87
N LEU A 16 -1.79 -2.98 -9.97
CA LEU A 16 -2.34 -3.85 -8.95
C LEU A 16 -1.51 -5.14 -8.81
N LEU A 17 -1.11 -5.73 -9.91
CA LEU A 17 -0.27 -6.92 -9.93
C LEU A 17 1.12 -6.62 -9.34
N LEU A 18 1.71 -5.48 -9.69
CA LEU A 18 2.98 -5.01 -9.12
C LEU A 18 2.88 -4.85 -7.60
N TYR A 19 1.78 -4.27 -7.10
CA TYR A 19 1.53 -4.15 -5.66
C TYR A 19 1.56 -5.52 -4.97
N PHE A 20 0.80 -6.51 -5.46
CA PHE A 20 0.76 -7.83 -4.84
C PHE A 20 2.10 -8.56 -4.93
N LEU A 21 2.79 -8.43 -6.06
CA LEU A 21 4.07 -9.07 -6.27
C LEU A 21 5.14 -8.50 -5.32
N VAL A 22 5.27 -7.18 -5.24
CA VAL A 22 6.26 -6.54 -4.36
C VAL A 22 5.93 -6.80 -2.90
N ASN A 23 4.66 -6.72 -2.52
CA ASN A 23 4.23 -7.00 -1.14
C ASN A 23 4.47 -8.48 -0.78
N GLY A 24 4.17 -9.41 -1.67
CA GLY A 24 4.42 -10.83 -1.48
C GLY A 24 5.92 -11.15 -1.32
N ILE A 25 6.77 -10.60 -2.18
CA ILE A 25 8.22 -10.76 -2.06
C ILE A 25 8.72 -10.15 -0.74
N SER A 26 8.23 -8.98 -0.35
CA SER A 26 8.60 -8.34 0.92
C SER A 26 8.26 -9.22 2.11
N LEU A 27 7.07 -9.80 2.15
CA LEU A 27 6.65 -10.71 3.23
C LEU A 27 7.51 -11.99 3.29
N ILE A 28 7.88 -12.53 2.14
CA ILE A 28 8.78 -13.70 2.07
C ILE A 28 10.17 -13.34 2.64
N ILE A 29 10.75 -12.22 2.21
CA ILE A 29 12.06 -11.76 2.71
C ILE A 29 12.00 -11.52 4.22
N GLN A 30 10.95 -10.86 4.71
CA GLN A 30 10.76 -10.61 6.14
C GLN A 30 10.62 -11.91 6.94
N GLY A 31 9.86 -12.89 6.43
CA GLY A 31 9.68 -14.19 7.06
C GLY A 31 10.99 -14.96 7.20
N PHE A 32 11.75 -15.09 6.10
CA PHE A 32 13.06 -15.75 6.13
C PHE A 32 14.06 -15.01 7.03
N THR A 33 14.07 -13.68 7.02
CA THR A 33 14.96 -12.89 7.87
C THR A 33 14.61 -13.08 9.34
N ALA A 34 13.33 -13.11 9.69
CA ALA A 34 12.89 -13.35 11.07
C ALA A 34 13.35 -14.73 11.57
N GLU A 35 13.13 -15.77 10.78
CA GLU A 35 13.57 -17.13 11.12
C GLU A 35 15.10 -17.21 11.30
N PHE A 36 15.84 -16.65 10.34
CA PHE A 36 17.30 -16.64 10.38
C PHE A 36 17.85 -15.87 11.59
N THR A 37 17.27 -14.71 11.93
CA THR A 37 17.72 -13.93 13.09
C THR A 37 17.42 -14.62 14.42
N ILE A 38 16.27 -15.31 14.51
CA ILE A 38 15.91 -16.11 15.69
C ILE A 38 16.90 -17.26 15.87
N SER A 39 17.27 -17.98 14.79
CA SER A 39 18.26 -19.07 14.86
C SER A 39 19.63 -18.57 15.30
N LEU A 40 20.09 -17.43 14.74
CA LEU A 40 21.35 -16.81 15.14
C LEU A 40 21.39 -16.44 16.64
N ILE A 41 20.28 -15.93 17.18
CA ILE A 41 20.19 -15.58 18.60
C ILE A 41 20.19 -16.83 19.48
N SER A 42 19.50 -17.88 19.05
CA SER A 42 19.39 -19.14 19.83
C SER A 42 20.69 -19.96 19.86
N GLU A 43 21.47 -19.92 18.77
CA GLU A 43 22.72 -20.69 18.65
C GLU A 43 23.94 -19.95 19.19
N SER A 44 23.86 -18.65 19.40
CA SER A 44 25.04 -17.83 19.69
C SER A 44 25.31 -17.68 21.18
N ASN A 45 26.34 -18.41 21.66
CA ASN A 45 27.08 -18.03 22.87
C ASN A 45 28.04 -16.85 22.64
N ILE A 46 28.04 -16.23 21.44
CA ILE A 46 28.99 -15.22 21.01
C ILE A 46 28.25 -13.87 20.88
N HIS A 47 28.64 -12.91 21.69
CA HIS A 47 28.03 -11.57 21.77
C HIS A 47 27.92 -10.84 20.40
N ASN A 48 28.88 -11.04 19.51
CA ASN A 48 28.90 -10.41 18.19
C ASN A 48 27.77 -10.89 17.26
N ASN A 49 27.34 -12.15 17.38
CA ASN A 49 26.25 -12.68 16.53
C ASN A 49 24.89 -12.13 16.95
N HIS A 50 24.69 -11.87 18.24
CA HIS A 50 23.48 -11.25 18.76
C HIS A 50 23.30 -9.81 18.21
N GLU A 51 24.34 -9.00 18.26
CA GLU A 51 24.30 -7.62 17.74
C GLU A 51 24.05 -7.61 16.22
N PHE A 52 24.74 -8.50 15.48
CA PHE A 52 24.50 -8.65 14.04
C PHE A 52 23.04 -9.06 13.74
N ALA A 53 22.48 -10.04 14.45
CA ALA A 53 21.11 -10.49 14.26
C ALA A 53 20.10 -9.37 14.54
N VAL A 54 20.28 -8.59 15.61
CA VAL A 54 19.42 -7.44 15.96
C VAL A 54 19.48 -6.36 14.89
N ASN A 55 20.68 -6.03 14.40
CA ASN A 55 20.87 -5.02 13.36
C ASN A 55 20.26 -5.47 12.02
N LEU A 56 20.41 -6.75 11.66
CA LEU A 56 19.79 -7.32 10.45
C LEU A 56 18.27 -7.28 10.54
N PHE A 57 17.71 -7.67 11.70
CA PHE A 57 16.26 -7.63 11.93
C PHE A 57 15.71 -6.21 11.80
N ARG A 58 16.37 -5.23 12.42
CA ARG A 58 15.98 -3.82 12.28
C ARG A 58 16.04 -3.36 10.84
N TYR A 59 17.13 -3.65 10.13
CA TYR A 59 17.31 -3.21 8.76
C TYR A 59 16.28 -3.79 7.80
N VAL A 60 15.90 -5.06 7.94
CA VAL A 60 14.98 -5.73 7.00
C VAL A 60 13.52 -5.55 7.41
N ILE A 61 13.20 -5.59 8.71
CA ILE A 61 11.81 -5.68 9.18
C ILE A 61 11.31 -4.35 9.77
N GLN A 62 12.08 -3.69 10.62
CA GLN A 62 11.57 -2.54 11.38
C GLN A 62 11.85 -1.16 10.75
N GLU A 63 13.11 -0.85 10.49
CA GLU A 63 13.55 0.52 10.21
C GLU A 63 14.28 0.65 8.87
N GLY A 64 14.44 -0.47 8.18
CA GLY A 64 15.49 -0.55 7.20
C GLY A 64 15.11 -0.36 5.75
N GLY A 65 16.16 -0.27 4.96
CA GLY A 65 16.11 0.03 3.55
C GLY A 65 15.19 -0.86 2.71
N ILE A 66 15.11 -2.17 3.02
CA ILE A 66 14.27 -3.10 2.23
C ILE A 66 12.79 -2.88 2.54
N SER A 67 12.39 -2.88 3.82
CA SER A 67 10.99 -2.71 4.18
C SER A 67 10.48 -1.32 3.78
N PHE A 68 11.30 -0.28 3.96
CA PHE A 68 10.95 1.07 3.56
C PHE A 68 10.83 1.22 2.04
N SER A 69 11.78 0.68 1.27
CA SER A 69 11.76 0.75 -0.19
C SER A 69 10.56 0.00 -0.77
N THR A 70 10.28 -1.21 -0.28
CA THR A 70 9.11 -1.99 -0.71
C THR A 70 7.81 -1.31 -0.34
N TYR A 71 7.73 -0.70 0.86
CA TYR A 71 6.59 0.09 1.29
C TYR A 71 6.30 1.26 0.35
N LEU A 72 7.31 2.03 -0.05
CA LEU A 72 7.14 3.13 -1.01
C LEU A 72 6.64 2.63 -2.36
N VAL A 73 7.23 1.56 -2.89
CA VAL A 73 6.84 0.99 -4.18
C VAL A 73 5.40 0.47 -4.13
N CYS A 74 5.00 -0.22 -3.05
CA CYS A 74 3.65 -0.70 -2.85
C CYS A 74 2.64 0.45 -2.82
N ASN A 75 2.92 1.50 -2.03
CA ASN A 75 2.03 2.65 -1.93
C ASN A 75 1.93 3.43 -3.25
N PHE A 76 3.04 3.61 -3.96
CA PHE A 76 3.03 4.20 -5.29
C PHE A 76 2.18 3.38 -6.26
N SER A 77 2.32 2.06 -6.25
CA SER A 77 1.55 1.16 -7.12
C SER A 77 0.05 1.26 -6.85
N ILE A 78 -0.38 1.33 -5.59
CA ILE A 78 -1.80 1.51 -5.24
C ILE A 78 -2.31 2.89 -5.66
N ILE A 79 -1.53 3.95 -5.50
CA ILE A 79 -1.92 5.30 -5.94
C ILE A 79 -2.14 5.31 -7.46
N MET A 80 -1.23 4.75 -8.23
CA MET A 80 -1.34 4.66 -9.69
C MET A 80 -2.51 3.78 -10.10
N TRP A 81 -2.71 2.64 -9.44
CA TRP A 81 -3.89 1.79 -9.68
C TRP A 81 -5.20 2.55 -9.45
N LEU A 82 -5.33 3.28 -8.34
CA LEU A 82 -6.52 4.09 -8.05
C LEU A 82 -6.74 5.18 -9.11
N PHE A 83 -5.68 5.87 -9.51
CA PHE A 83 -5.74 6.92 -10.52
C PHE A 83 -6.26 6.38 -11.86
N PHE A 84 -5.71 5.27 -12.36
CA PHE A 84 -6.17 4.66 -13.60
C PHE A 84 -7.55 4.03 -13.47
N SER A 85 -7.92 3.52 -12.29
CA SER A 85 -9.25 2.97 -12.02
C SER A 85 -10.36 4.02 -12.12
N CYS A 86 -10.09 5.31 -11.92
CA CYS A 86 -11.08 6.37 -12.14
C CYS A 86 -11.63 6.36 -13.57
N SER A 87 -10.82 5.99 -14.56
CA SER A 87 -11.26 5.92 -15.94
C SER A 87 -12.25 4.78 -16.19
N LEU A 88 -12.19 3.71 -15.38
CA LEU A 88 -13.08 2.55 -15.45
C LEU A 88 -14.47 2.85 -14.90
N LEU A 89 -14.56 3.83 -14.00
CA LEU A 89 -15.80 4.24 -13.34
C LEU A 89 -16.51 5.37 -14.09
N LYS A 90 -16.14 5.66 -15.34
CA LYS A 90 -16.73 6.76 -16.14
C LYS A 90 -18.24 6.67 -16.30
N GLU A 91 -18.80 5.48 -16.32
CA GLU A 91 -20.23 5.23 -16.47
C GLU A 91 -21.01 5.30 -15.15
N ARG A 92 -20.31 5.49 -14.03
CA ARG A 92 -20.89 5.59 -12.70
C ARG A 92 -21.20 7.05 -12.33
N LYS A 93 -21.99 7.24 -11.28
CA LYS A 93 -22.30 8.58 -10.73
C LYS A 93 -21.00 9.37 -10.46
N PRO A 94 -20.99 10.70 -10.67
CA PRO A 94 -19.79 11.51 -10.54
C PRO A 94 -19.12 11.38 -9.16
N VAL A 95 -19.89 11.23 -8.10
CA VAL A 95 -19.38 11.03 -6.73
C VAL A 95 -18.58 9.74 -6.62
N VAL A 96 -19.10 8.62 -7.15
CA VAL A 96 -18.43 7.31 -7.12
C VAL A 96 -17.15 7.33 -7.97
N ARG A 97 -17.17 8.05 -9.08
CA ARG A 97 -16.03 8.21 -9.98
C ARG A 97 -14.87 8.98 -9.34
N CYS A 98 -15.19 10.03 -8.56
CA CYS A 98 -14.16 10.86 -7.92
C CYS A 98 -13.57 10.22 -6.68
N LEU A 99 -14.21 9.23 -6.08
CA LEU A 99 -13.77 8.61 -4.84
C LEU A 99 -12.36 8.01 -4.88
N PRO A 100 -11.98 7.20 -5.89
CA PRO A 100 -10.60 6.70 -6.01
C PRO A 100 -9.58 7.82 -6.16
N LEU A 101 -9.92 8.90 -6.86
CA LEU A 101 -9.05 10.06 -7.01
C LEU A 101 -8.82 10.78 -5.68
N ILE A 102 -9.87 10.98 -4.90
CA ILE A 102 -9.79 11.61 -3.58
C ILE A 102 -8.90 10.77 -2.66
N ILE A 103 -9.09 9.45 -2.64
CA ILE A 103 -8.26 8.53 -1.84
C ILE A 103 -6.80 8.57 -2.31
N SER A 104 -6.56 8.58 -3.62
CA SER A 104 -5.21 8.68 -4.20
C SER A 104 -4.50 9.97 -3.78
N CYS A 105 -5.18 11.12 -3.86
CA CYS A 105 -4.65 12.41 -3.42
C CYS A 105 -4.37 12.43 -1.91
N LEU A 106 -5.29 11.91 -1.11
CA LEU A 106 -5.12 11.84 0.34
C LEU A 106 -3.90 10.97 0.71
N LYS A 107 -3.76 9.82 0.07
CA LYS A 107 -2.58 8.95 0.26
C LYS A 107 -1.29 9.63 -0.14
N LEU A 108 -1.28 10.33 -1.27
CA LEU A 108 -0.09 11.07 -1.70
C LEU A 108 0.34 12.10 -0.65
N ILE A 109 -0.61 12.87 -0.11
CA ILE A 109 -0.35 13.84 0.96
C ILE A 109 0.22 13.15 2.20
N LEU A 110 -0.37 12.04 2.63
CA LEU A 110 0.10 11.29 3.80
C LEU A 110 1.51 10.73 3.61
N ILE A 111 1.84 10.22 2.41
CA ILE A 111 3.19 9.74 2.08
C ILE A 111 4.19 10.90 2.09
N LEU A 112 3.83 12.07 1.56
CA LEU A 112 4.69 13.25 1.60
C LEU A 112 4.93 13.72 3.04
N LEU A 113 3.91 13.72 3.89
CA LEU A 113 4.04 14.03 5.33
C LEU A 113 4.93 13.00 6.03
N PHE A 114 4.79 11.73 5.70
CA PHE A 114 5.63 10.66 6.23
C PHE A 114 7.10 10.83 5.81
N LEU A 115 7.37 11.12 4.53
CA LEU A 115 8.72 11.41 4.04
C LEU A 115 9.31 12.66 4.71
N LEU A 116 8.51 13.68 4.90
CA LEU A 116 8.93 14.89 5.62
C LEU A 116 9.27 14.60 7.09
N SER A 117 8.51 13.74 7.76
CA SER A 117 8.78 13.31 9.13
C SER A 117 10.12 12.57 9.26
N ILE A 118 10.49 11.77 8.26
CA ILE A 118 11.80 11.11 8.20
C ILE A 118 12.93 12.13 8.04
N LEU A 119 12.76 13.09 7.12
CA LEU A 119 13.75 14.14 6.86
C LEU A 119 14.01 15.01 8.09
N LEU A 120 12.98 15.25 8.91
CA LEU A 120 13.09 16.04 10.15
C LEU A 120 13.57 15.23 11.36
N VAL A 121 14.03 13.97 11.15
CA VAL A 121 14.47 13.05 12.23
C VAL A 121 13.38 12.77 13.27
N ILE A 122 12.11 13.04 12.94
CA ILE A 122 10.96 12.81 13.83
C ILE A 122 10.43 11.36 13.67
N TYR A 123 11.11 10.54 12.87
CA TYR A 123 10.67 9.20 12.47
C TYR A 123 10.41 8.24 13.64
N GLN A 124 11.14 8.39 14.75
CA GLN A 124 10.95 7.55 15.94
C GLN A 124 9.78 8.02 16.83
N THR A 125 9.04 9.03 16.42
CA THR A 125 7.91 9.53 17.20
C THR A 125 6.65 8.70 16.97
N GLN A 126 5.82 8.63 17.99
CA GLN A 126 4.49 8.00 17.94
C GLN A 126 3.62 8.51 16.78
N SER A 127 3.81 9.76 16.36
CA SER A 127 3.09 10.38 15.25
C SER A 127 3.42 9.77 13.89
N ALA A 128 4.67 9.36 13.64
CA ALA A 128 5.06 8.70 12.40
C ALA A 128 4.45 7.28 12.30
N GLN A 129 4.38 6.56 13.41
CA GLN A 129 3.73 5.24 13.47
C GLN A 129 2.23 5.34 13.20
N ILE A 130 1.56 6.36 13.73
CA ILE A 130 0.14 6.61 13.47
C ILE A 130 -0.08 6.91 11.98
N LEU A 131 0.76 7.74 11.35
CA LEU A 131 0.67 8.01 9.91
C LEU A 131 0.78 6.74 9.07
N PHE A 132 1.70 5.84 9.44
CA PHE A 132 1.89 4.55 8.78
C PHE A 132 0.61 3.70 8.82
N ILE A 133 -0.01 3.56 9.99
CA ILE A 133 -1.26 2.83 10.18
C ILE A 133 -2.39 3.44 9.33
N PHE A 134 -2.50 4.77 9.27
CA PHE A 134 -3.50 5.44 8.45
C PHE A 134 -3.31 5.19 6.95
N ILE A 135 -2.07 5.20 6.46
CA ILE A 135 -1.77 4.91 5.05
C ILE A 135 -2.19 3.48 4.71
N ASP A 136 -1.91 2.51 5.58
CA ASP A 136 -2.29 1.10 5.36
C ASP A 136 -3.79 0.87 5.45
N PHE A 137 -4.46 1.52 6.39
CA PHE A 137 -5.92 1.51 6.46
C PHE A 137 -6.56 2.03 5.16
N LEU A 138 -6.02 3.11 4.59
CA LEU A 138 -6.51 3.63 3.31
C LEU A 138 -6.28 2.66 2.14
N ASN A 139 -5.25 1.81 2.18
CA ASN A 139 -5.06 0.74 1.19
C ASN A 139 -6.24 -0.24 1.23
N PHE A 140 -6.60 -0.68 2.43
CA PHE A 140 -7.70 -1.61 2.62
C PHE A 140 -9.05 -1.01 2.18
N VAL A 141 -9.33 0.22 2.59
CA VAL A 141 -10.53 0.95 2.18
C VAL A 141 -10.59 1.11 0.65
N ALA A 142 -9.46 1.46 0.01
CA ALA A 142 -9.38 1.62 -1.43
C ALA A 142 -9.70 0.32 -2.19
N LEU A 143 -9.15 -0.81 -1.75
CA LEU A 143 -9.42 -2.12 -2.36
C LEU A 143 -10.89 -2.50 -2.25
N ILE A 144 -11.49 -2.33 -1.07
CA ILE A 144 -12.92 -2.61 -0.86
C ILE A 144 -13.78 -1.72 -1.75
N LEU A 145 -13.52 -0.42 -1.79
CA LEU A 145 -14.33 0.53 -2.56
C LEU A 145 -14.29 0.22 -4.06
N VAL A 146 -13.12 -0.05 -4.61
CA VAL A 146 -13.02 -0.41 -6.03
C VAL A 146 -13.69 -1.74 -6.30
N TYR A 147 -13.55 -2.73 -5.42
CA TYR A 147 -14.26 -4.01 -5.54
C TYR A 147 -15.78 -3.80 -5.55
N LEU A 148 -16.32 -3.04 -4.61
CA LEU A 148 -17.76 -2.74 -4.54
C LEU A 148 -18.25 -1.97 -5.79
N CYS A 149 -17.45 -1.05 -6.30
CA CYS A 149 -17.80 -0.25 -7.48
C CYS A 149 -17.70 -1.05 -8.79
N THR A 150 -16.83 -2.07 -8.87
CA THR A 150 -16.63 -2.85 -10.09
C THR A 150 -17.52 -4.09 -10.15
N ASN A 151 -18.04 -4.57 -9.01
CA ASN A 151 -18.88 -5.75 -8.96
C ASN A 151 -20.24 -5.52 -9.68
N PRO A 152 -20.54 -6.26 -10.75
CA PRO A 152 -21.78 -6.09 -11.53
C PRO A 152 -23.04 -6.40 -10.72
N ASN A 153 -22.95 -7.24 -9.68
CA ASN A 153 -24.09 -7.60 -8.83
C ASN A 153 -24.54 -6.45 -7.92
N ASN A 154 -23.69 -5.45 -7.69
CA ASN A 154 -24.04 -4.27 -6.89
C ASN A 154 -24.75 -3.15 -7.68
N ARG A 155 -25.22 -3.41 -8.91
CA ARG A 155 -26.08 -2.48 -9.68
C ARG A 155 -27.37 -2.10 -8.94
N GLY A 156 -27.74 -2.84 -7.90
CA GLY A 156 -28.89 -2.54 -7.03
C GLY A 156 -28.70 -1.33 -6.12
N ILE A 157 -27.48 -0.97 -5.74
CA ILE A 157 -27.21 0.18 -4.85
C ILE A 157 -27.52 1.51 -5.57
N ASP A 158 -27.36 1.57 -6.89
CA ASP A 158 -27.70 2.74 -7.70
C ASP A 158 -29.21 3.02 -7.74
N LYS A 159 -30.07 2.01 -7.49
CA LYS A 159 -31.54 2.18 -7.46
C LYS A 159 -32.02 2.75 -6.14
N ILE A 160 -31.37 2.48 -5.02
CA ILE A 160 -31.77 2.98 -3.70
C ILE A 160 -31.50 4.49 -3.55
N ALA A 161 -30.49 5.01 -4.24
CA ALA A 161 -30.16 6.44 -4.21
C ALA A 161 -30.96 7.31 -5.19
N CYS A 162 -31.86 6.73 -5.99
CA CYS A 162 -32.75 7.44 -6.93
C CYS A 162 -34.14 7.69 -6.40
N VAL A 163 -34.43 7.28 -5.15
CA VAL A 163 -35.72 7.59 -4.49
C VAL A 163 -35.47 8.75 -3.50
N LYS A 164 -35.26 9.93 -4.06
CA LYS A 164 -35.51 11.23 -3.41
C LYS A 164 -35.57 12.31 -4.48
#